data_7d39feae676c3d1951a8a651cd0c001e
#
_entry.id   7d39feae676c3d1951a8a651cd0c001e
#
_cell.length_a   1.000
_cell.length_b   1.000
_cell.length_c   1.000
_cell.angle_alpha   90.00
_cell.angle_beta   90.00
_cell.angle_gamma   90.00
#
_symmetry.space_group_name_H-M   'P 1'
#
loop_
_entity.id
_entity.type
_entity.pdbx_description
1 polymer ?
#
loop_
_entity_poly.entity_id
_entity_poly.type
_entity_poly.pdbx_seq_one_letter_code
_entity_poly.pdbx_strand_id
1 'polypeptide(L)'
;MNKDVDLINSLNDLAKNNTIKYIIETGTHRGLGSTTMLANAFKGSSSLISLNTIEIDYSNYSTAKKNLSHFNFINCCYGCSLDLNEAIAYVKNDEAILNHEKYPEIFIDNAKDPINFYVNELEGKLNESSDSIIKKFVKKLLQPSKNSKIKPQYNLLSKLIKDFYNEEMLIVLDSAGGVGHMEFQITDELMKNEAYYLLLDDTHHLKHFRGYDIIKNRGDFSIINNSDRNGWVLCYHKKTS
;
A
#
# COMPACT_ATOMS: atom_id res chain seq x y z
N MET A 1 1.69 12.11 -2.56
CA MET A 1 3.02 11.57 -2.18
C MET A 1 4.15 11.87 -3.17
N ASN A 2 4.12 11.47 -4.44
CA ASN A 2 5.27 11.51 -5.40
C ASN A 2 5.86 12.89 -5.76
N LYS A 3 5.28 13.99 -5.28
CA LYS A 3 5.78 15.37 -5.45
C LYS A 3 6.13 16.04 -4.12
N ASP A 4 6.04 15.31 -3.02
CA ASP A 4 6.35 15.82 -1.70
C ASP A 4 7.88 15.82 -1.50
N VAL A 5 8.45 17.02 -1.45
CA VAL A 5 9.90 17.21 -1.34
C VAL A 5 10.43 16.70 0.01
N ASP A 6 9.67 16.88 1.08
CA ASP A 6 10.08 16.47 2.42
C ASP A 6 10.11 14.95 2.55
N LEU A 7 9.10 14.27 1.98
CA LEU A 7 9.10 12.80 1.90
C LEU A 7 10.23 12.28 1.03
N ILE A 8 10.45 12.87 -0.15
CA ILE A 8 11.55 12.48 -1.05
C ILE A 8 12.90 12.63 -0.33
N ASN A 9 13.12 13.72 0.38
CA ASN A 9 14.36 13.94 1.13
C ASN A 9 14.50 12.90 2.25
N SER A 10 13.45 12.64 3.02
CA SER A 10 13.45 11.62 4.09
C SER A 10 13.78 10.23 3.56
N LEU A 11 13.21 9.84 2.41
CA LEU A 11 13.51 8.55 1.79
C LEU A 11 14.94 8.49 1.23
N ASN A 12 15.45 9.57 0.67
CA ASN A 12 16.85 9.64 0.22
C ASN A 12 17.83 9.52 1.41
N ASP A 13 17.53 10.16 2.53
CA ASP A 13 18.34 10.07 3.74
C ASP A 13 18.25 8.67 4.36
N LEU A 14 17.07 8.07 4.35
CA LEU A 14 16.88 6.69 4.78
C LEU A 14 17.71 5.73 3.92
N ALA A 15 17.68 5.89 2.60
CA ALA A 15 18.44 5.06 1.66
C ALA A 15 19.97 5.18 1.81
N LYS A 16 20.45 6.35 2.23
CA LYS A 16 21.90 6.61 2.43
C LYS A 16 22.42 6.10 3.77
N ASN A 17 21.61 6.25 4.81
CA ASN A 17 22.04 6.08 6.19
C ASN A 17 21.66 4.74 6.82
N ASN A 18 20.93 3.91 6.09
CA ASN A 18 20.41 2.64 6.59
C ASN A 18 20.71 1.48 5.65
N THR A 19 20.62 0.27 6.20
CA THR A 19 20.96 -0.98 5.51
C THR A 19 19.71 -1.74 5.04
N ILE A 20 18.65 -1.01 4.66
CA ILE A 20 17.39 -1.59 4.18
C ILE A 20 17.67 -2.52 2.98
N LYS A 21 17.30 -3.79 3.13
CA LYS A 21 17.46 -4.83 2.12
C LYS A 21 16.20 -5.05 1.29
N TYR A 22 15.04 -4.91 1.92
CA TYR A 22 13.75 -5.18 1.28
C TYR A 22 12.78 -4.04 1.50
N ILE A 23 12.07 -3.69 0.44
CA ILE A 23 10.92 -2.79 0.52
C ILE A 23 9.69 -3.58 0.12
N ILE A 24 8.62 -3.48 0.93
CA ILE A 24 7.30 -4.04 0.64
C ILE A 24 6.34 -2.87 0.52
N GLU A 25 5.67 -2.73 -0.62
CA GLU A 25 4.68 -1.69 -0.87
C GLU A 25 3.32 -2.31 -1.20
N THR A 26 2.26 -1.82 -0.58
CA THR A 26 0.88 -2.11 -0.98
C THR A 26 0.35 -0.94 -1.81
N GLY A 27 -0.35 -1.24 -2.94
CA GLY A 27 -0.93 -0.19 -3.78
C GLY A 27 -0.01 0.37 -4.88
N THR A 28 0.49 -0.50 -5.76
CA THR A 28 1.35 -0.08 -6.91
C THR A 28 0.65 0.87 -7.88
N HIS A 29 -0.66 0.68 -8.11
CA HIS A 29 -1.40 1.31 -9.20
C HIS A 29 -0.66 1.12 -10.54
N ARG A 30 -0.35 2.18 -11.26
CA ARG A 30 0.41 2.12 -12.54
C ARG A 30 1.92 2.24 -12.38
N GLY A 31 2.41 2.24 -11.15
CA GLY A 31 3.83 2.34 -10.81
C GLY A 31 4.46 3.73 -11.03
N LEU A 32 3.65 4.76 -11.30
CA LEU A 32 4.14 6.13 -11.57
C LEU A 32 4.04 7.05 -10.34
N GLY A 33 3.57 6.52 -9.21
CA GLY A 33 3.39 7.23 -7.95
C GLY A 33 4.51 6.95 -6.94
N SER A 34 4.09 6.45 -5.79
CA SER A 34 4.94 6.05 -4.65
C SER A 34 6.02 5.07 -5.06
N THR A 35 5.70 4.05 -5.86
CA THR A 35 6.67 3.04 -6.34
C THR A 35 7.85 3.67 -7.08
N THR A 36 7.59 4.59 -8.03
CA THR A 36 8.67 5.29 -8.75
C THR A 36 9.48 6.20 -7.83
N MET A 37 8.86 6.85 -6.86
CA MET A 37 9.54 7.67 -5.87
C MET A 37 10.48 6.82 -5.01
N LEU A 38 10.00 5.71 -4.47
CA LEU A 38 10.80 4.73 -3.72
C LEU A 38 11.96 4.21 -4.56
N ALA A 39 11.69 3.78 -5.80
CA ALA A 39 12.71 3.28 -6.71
C ALA A 39 13.82 4.31 -6.97
N ASN A 40 13.46 5.57 -7.17
CA ASN A 40 14.45 6.64 -7.38
C ASN A 40 15.28 6.94 -6.14
N ALA A 41 14.67 6.92 -4.94
CA ALA A 41 15.38 7.13 -3.70
C ALA A 41 16.39 6.02 -3.42
N PHE A 42 16.04 4.76 -3.70
CA PHE A 42 16.83 3.60 -3.34
C PHE A 42 17.71 3.01 -4.47
N LYS A 43 17.60 3.49 -5.72
CA LYS A 43 18.37 2.94 -6.87
C LYS A 43 19.89 2.94 -6.71
N GLY A 44 20.42 3.78 -5.81
CA GLY A 44 21.84 3.87 -5.50
C GLY A 44 22.24 3.18 -4.21
N SER A 45 21.30 2.58 -3.49
CA SER A 45 21.57 1.86 -2.24
C SER A 45 22.28 0.54 -2.53
N SER A 46 23.45 0.32 -1.92
CA SER A 46 24.20 -0.93 -2.05
C SER A 46 23.62 -2.09 -1.25
N SER A 47 22.73 -1.80 -0.30
CA SER A 47 22.09 -2.79 0.57
C SER A 47 20.77 -3.31 -0.01
N LEU A 48 20.08 -2.53 -0.86
CA LEU A 48 18.76 -2.92 -1.37
C LEU A 48 18.87 -4.13 -2.30
N ILE A 49 18.15 -5.19 -1.93
CA ILE A 49 18.00 -6.42 -2.73
C ILE A 49 16.77 -6.33 -3.62
N SER A 50 15.62 -5.96 -3.05
CA SER A 50 14.40 -5.81 -3.85
C SER A 50 13.38 -4.85 -3.24
N LEU A 51 12.58 -4.24 -4.13
CA LEU A 51 11.31 -3.58 -3.85
C LEU A 51 10.20 -4.45 -4.41
N ASN A 52 9.32 -4.93 -3.52
CA ASN A 52 8.19 -5.79 -3.86
C ASN A 52 6.91 -4.98 -3.71
N THR A 53 6.21 -4.75 -4.81
CA THR A 53 5.01 -3.91 -4.83
C THR A 53 3.79 -4.72 -5.28
N ILE A 54 2.65 -4.54 -4.60
CA ILE A 54 1.44 -5.36 -4.72
C ILE A 54 0.35 -4.58 -5.43
N GLU A 55 -0.28 -5.20 -6.45
CA GLU A 55 -1.38 -4.61 -7.20
C GLU A 55 -2.46 -5.65 -7.50
N ILE A 56 -3.69 -5.34 -7.12
CA ILE A 56 -4.84 -6.25 -7.29
C ILE A 56 -5.49 -6.11 -8.68
N ASP A 57 -5.49 -4.92 -9.27
CA ASP A 57 -6.04 -4.69 -10.61
C ASP A 57 -5.05 -5.15 -11.68
N TYR A 58 -5.47 -6.10 -12.52
CA TYR A 58 -4.60 -6.67 -13.55
C TYR A 58 -4.13 -5.64 -14.58
N SER A 59 -4.96 -4.66 -14.94
CA SER A 59 -4.61 -3.61 -15.92
C SER A 59 -3.52 -2.69 -15.35
N ASN A 60 -3.69 -2.28 -14.09
CA ASN A 60 -2.69 -1.49 -13.37
C ASN A 60 -1.41 -2.28 -13.20
N TYR A 61 -1.46 -3.52 -12.72
CA TYR A 61 -0.30 -4.41 -12.61
C TYR A 61 0.46 -4.53 -13.93
N SER A 62 -0.24 -4.82 -15.03
CA SER A 62 0.40 -4.98 -16.35
C SER A 62 1.06 -3.67 -16.81
N THR A 63 0.44 -2.54 -16.52
CA THR A 63 0.97 -1.21 -16.82
C THR A 63 2.18 -0.88 -15.93
N ALA A 64 2.08 -1.13 -14.63
CA ALA A 64 3.17 -0.94 -13.67
C ALA A 64 4.40 -1.74 -14.07
N LYS A 65 4.23 -3.02 -14.40
CA LYS A 65 5.32 -3.89 -14.86
C LYS A 65 6.07 -3.34 -16.07
N LYS A 66 5.37 -2.67 -17.01
CA LYS A 66 6.00 -1.99 -18.15
C LYS A 66 6.72 -0.72 -17.73
N ASN A 67 6.07 0.12 -16.94
CA ASN A 67 6.61 1.40 -16.51
C ASN A 67 7.86 1.24 -15.64
N LEU A 68 7.91 0.20 -14.83
CA LEU A 68 8.98 -0.08 -13.88
C LEU A 68 10.07 -1.02 -14.41
N SER A 69 9.94 -1.50 -15.65
CA SER A 69 10.84 -2.52 -16.25
C SER A 69 12.32 -2.13 -16.31
N HIS A 70 12.62 -0.85 -16.23
CA HIS A 70 14.00 -0.34 -16.23
C HIS A 70 14.68 -0.40 -14.84
N PHE A 71 13.94 -0.71 -13.78
CA PHE A 71 14.47 -0.98 -12.45
C PHE A 71 14.57 -2.49 -12.24
N ASN A 72 15.76 -3.04 -12.23
CA ASN A 72 16.03 -4.48 -12.13
C ASN A 72 15.75 -5.08 -10.74
N PHE A 73 15.59 -4.24 -9.72
CA PHE A 73 15.31 -4.63 -8.34
C PHE A 73 13.83 -4.58 -7.97
N ILE A 74 12.92 -4.20 -8.90
CA ILE A 74 11.50 -4.14 -8.62
C ILE A 74 10.77 -5.42 -9.03
N ASN A 75 10.04 -5.98 -8.09
CA ASN A 75 9.15 -7.12 -8.29
C ASN A 75 7.68 -6.64 -8.18
N CYS A 76 6.99 -6.56 -9.32
CA CYS A 76 5.55 -6.32 -9.30
C CYS A 76 4.80 -7.64 -9.00
N CYS A 77 4.03 -7.67 -7.93
CA CYS A 77 3.25 -8.82 -7.47
C CYS A 77 1.77 -8.62 -7.84
N TYR A 78 1.20 -9.54 -8.65
CA TYR A 78 -0.22 -9.49 -9.00
C TYR A 78 -1.06 -10.20 -7.96
N GLY A 79 -1.91 -9.45 -7.25
CA GLY A 79 -2.81 -10.01 -6.25
C GLY A 79 -3.20 -9.02 -5.15
N CYS A 80 -3.81 -9.56 -4.10
CA CYS A 80 -4.23 -8.80 -2.92
C CYS A 80 -3.17 -8.89 -1.82
N SER A 81 -2.93 -7.79 -1.13
CA SER A 81 -2.10 -7.74 0.08
C SER A 81 -2.63 -8.67 1.19
N LEU A 82 -3.96 -8.84 1.24
CA LEU A 82 -4.71 -9.57 2.26
C LEU A 82 -5.37 -10.83 1.67
N ASP A 83 -5.95 -11.67 2.53
CA ASP A 83 -6.96 -12.63 2.09
C ASP A 83 -8.21 -11.85 1.65
N LEU A 84 -8.73 -12.16 0.45
CA LEU A 84 -9.81 -11.38 -0.13
C LEU A 84 -11.12 -11.49 0.66
N ASN A 85 -11.43 -12.69 1.18
CA ASN A 85 -12.66 -12.88 1.93
C ASN A 85 -12.60 -12.19 3.30
N GLU A 86 -11.44 -12.24 3.95
CA GLU A 86 -11.20 -11.54 5.21
C GLU A 86 -11.24 -10.02 5.00
N ALA A 87 -10.63 -9.50 3.93
CA ALA A 87 -10.66 -8.09 3.58
C ALA A 87 -12.10 -7.58 3.32
N ILE A 88 -12.90 -8.35 2.57
CA ILE A 88 -14.31 -8.02 2.33
C ILE A 88 -15.12 -8.07 3.63
N ALA A 89 -14.88 -9.08 4.47
CA ALA A 89 -15.55 -9.19 5.77
C ALA A 89 -15.17 -8.02 6.69
N TYR A 90 -13.88 -7.64 6.69
CA TYR A 90 -13.40 -6.48 7.42
C TYR A 90 -14.10 -5.20 6.99
N VAL A 91 -14.13 -4.88 5.70
CA VAL A 91 -14.80 -3.68 5.16
C VAL A 91 -16.27 -3.61 5.57
N LYS A 92 -16.97 -4.74 5.58
CA LYS A 92 -18.39 -4.81 5.93
C LYS A 92 -18.67 -4.64 7.43
N ASN A 93 -17.68 -4.86 8.30
CA ASN A 93 -17.85 -4.86 9.74
C ASN A 93 -16.98 -3.81 10.47
N ASP A 94 -16.11 -3.10 9.77
CA ASP A 94 -15.24 -2.09 10.37
C ASP A 94 -16.06 -0.92 10.90
N GLU A 95 -15.92 -0.64 12.20
CA GLU A 95 -16.70 0.38 12.89
C GLU A 95 -16.47 1.78 12.32
N ALA A 96 -15.24 2.08 11.87
CA ALA A 96 -14.94 3.39 11.31
C ALA A 96 -15.55 3.58 9.90
N ILE A 97 -15.71 2.51 9.12
CA ILE A 97 -16.44 2.56 7.85
C ILE A 97 -17.95 2.70 8.11
N LEU A 98 -18.50 1.88 9.01
CA LEU A 98 -19.93 1.87 9.34
C LEU A 98 -20.41 3.17 9.96
N ASN A 99 -19.56 3.80 10.77
CA ASN A 99 -19.87 5.01 11.53
C ASN A 99 -19.00 6.19 11.11
N HIS A 100 -18.61 6.27 9.83
CA HIS A 100 -17.68 7.28 9.34
C HIS A 100 -18.12 8.73 9.63
N GLU A 101 -19.41 8.96 9.80
CA GLU A 101 -19.98 10.25 10.19
C GLU A 101 -19.48 10.76 11.56
N LYS A 102 -18.98 9.85 12.41
CA LYS A 102 -18.35 10.21 13.69
C LYS A 102 -16.95 10.83 13.52
N TYR A 103 -16.41 10.76 12.31
CA TYR A 103 -15.06 11.22 11.99
C TYR A 103 -15.08 12.29 10.87
N PRO A 104 -15.71 13.46 11.10
CA PRO A 104 -15.93 14.46 10.05
C PRO A 104 -14.65 15.03 9.45
N GLU A 105 -13.53 14.96 10.18
CA GLU A 105 -12.20 15.43 9.73
C GLU A 105 -11.45 14.38 8.89
N ILE A 106 -11.97 13.16 8.81
CA ILE A 106 -11.30 12.06 8.12
C ILE A 106 -11.90 11.89 6.74
N PHE A 107 -11.04 11.92 5.73
CA PHE A 107 -11.47 11.69 4.35
C PHE A 107 -11.90 10.23 4.14
N ILE A 108 -12.98 10.05 3.42
CA ILE A 108 -13.51 8.75 3.02
C ILE A 108 -13.96 8.78 1.56
N ASP A 109 -13.59 7.75 0.81
CA ASP A 109 -14.07 7.59 -0.56
C ASP A 109 -15.55 7.25 -0.56
N ASN A 110 -16.29 7.94 -1.44
CA ASN A 110 -17.72 7.70 -1.62
C ASN A 110 -18.52 7.62 -0.30
N ALA A 111 -18.52 8.70 0.49
CA ALA A 111 -19.21 8.79 1.78
C ALA A 111 -20.72 8.39 1.77
N LYS A 112 -21.37 8.35 0.58
CA LYS A 112 -22.75 7.92 0.46
C LYS A 112 -22.90 6.40 0.54
N ASP A 113 -21.91 5.64 0.10
CA ASP A 113 -21.95 4.18 0.08
C ASP A 113 -20.52 3.61 0.11
N PRO A 114 -19.78 3.83 1.23
CA PRO A 114 -18.40 3.45 1.32
C PRO A 114 -18.18 1.94 1.31
N ILE A 115 -19.08 1.17 1.88
CA ILE A 115 -18.97 -0.30 1.93
C ILE A 115 -18.96 -0.88 0.52
N ASN A 116 -19.98 -0.55 -0.29
CA ASN A 116 -20.03 -1.06 -1.67
C ASN A 116 -18.89 -0.52 -2.52
N PHE A 117 -18.46 0.72 -2.29
CA PHE A 117 -17.29 1.27 -2.96
C PHE A 117 -16.04 0.44 -2.71
N TYR A 118 -15.69 0.21 -1.45
CA TYR A 118 -14.47 -0.53 -1.08
C TYR A 118 -14.55 -2.03 -1.43
N VAL A 119 -15.73 -2.65 -1.31
CA VAL A 119 -15.92 -4.04 -1.77
C VAL A 119 -15.72 -4.16 -3.28
N ASN A 120 -16.27 -3.23 -4.07
CA ASN A 120 -16.07 -3.22 -5.53
C ASN A 120 -14.61 -2.97 -5.91
N GLU A 121 -13.90 -2.17 -5.13
CA GLU A 121 -12.46 -1.94 -5.31
C GLU A 121 -11.65 -3.24 -5.11
N LEU A 122 -11.90 -3.95 -4.01
CA LEU A 122 -11.27 -5.24 -3.71
C LEU A 122 -11.59 -6.31 -4.76
N GLU A 123 -12.79 -6.30 -5.31
CA GLU A 123 -13.21 -7.21 -6.37
C GLU A 123 -12.78 -6.76 -7.79
N GLY A 124 -12.07 -5.62 -7.91
CA GLY A 124 -11.61 -5.08 -9.19
C GLY A 124 -12.72 -4.55 -10.10
N LYS A 125 -13.88 -4.19 -9.52
CA LYS A 125 -15.08 -3.77 -10.26
C LYS A 125 -15.23 -2.26 -10.44
N LEU A 126 -14.43 -1.42 -9.79
CA LEU A 126 -14.57 0.05 -9.84
C LEU A 126 -14.45 0.62 -11.25
N ASN A 127 -13.62 0.03 -12.09
CA ASN A 127 -13.43 0.46 -13.47
C ASN A 127 -14.61 0.10 -14.40
N GLU A 128 -15.58 -0.70 -13.94
CA GLU A 128 -16.71 -1.12 -14.74
C GLU A 128 -17.88 -0.12 -14.71
N SER A 129 -17.98 0.69 -13.66
CA SER A 129 -19.12 1.59 -13.44
C SER A 129 -19.00 2.96 -14.12
N SER A 130 -17.78 3.43 -14.43
CA SER A 130 -17.53 4.76 -14.99
C SER A 130 -17.37 4.80 -16.51
N ASP A 131 -17.30 3.65 -17.16
CA ASP A 131 -17.08 3.59 -18.60
C ASP A 131 -18.40 3.72 -19.39
N SER A 132 -18.44 4.65 -20.33
CA SER A 132 -19.53 4.72 -21.32
C SER A 132 -19.66 3.37 -22.05
N ILE A 133 -20.87 3.04 -22.53
CA ILE A 133 -21.16 1.80 -23.28
C ILE A 133 -20.13 1.57 -24.40
N ILE A 134 -19.67 2.64 -25.05
CA ILE A 134 -18.66 2.58 -26.12
C ILE A 134 -17.29 2.15 -25.56
N LYS A 135 -16.87 2.71 -24.41
CA LYS A 135 -15.61 2.31 -23.75
C LYS A 135 -15.68 0.87 -23.25
N LYS A 136 -16.82 0.42 -22.72
CA LYS A 136 -17.04 -1.00 -22.34
C LYS A 136 -16.89 -1.92 -23.55
N PHE A 137 -17.39 -1.52 -24.72
CA PHE A 137 -17.28 -2.31 -25.95
C PHE A 137 -15.83 -2.36 -26.47
N VAL A 138 -15.14 -1.22 -26.49
CA VAL A 138 -13.72 -1.13 -26.89
C VAL A 138 -12.83 -1.87 -25.89
N LYS A 139 -13.10 -1.77 -24.59
CA LYS A 139 -12.38 -2.49 -23.55
C LYS A 139 -12.59 -4.00 -23.64
N LYS A 140 -13.80 -4.45 -24.02
CA LYS A 140 -14.11 -5.87 -24.28
C LYS A 140 -13.40 -6.41 -25.53
N LEU A 141 -13.17 -5.56 -26.54
CA LEU A 141 -12.40 -5.89 -27.74
C LEU A 141 -10.88 -5.86 -27.51
N LEU A 142 -10.41 -4.99 -26.63
CA LEU A 142 -9.00 -4.80 -26.28
C LEU A 142 -8.58 -5.56 -25.02
N GLN A 143 -9.52 -6.16 -24.28
CA GLN A 143 -9.14 -7.07 -23.20
C GLN A 143 -8.35 -8.22 -23.82
N PRO A 144 -7.10 -8.46 -23.38
CA PRO A 144 -6.45 -9.70 -23.70
C PRO A 144 -7.41 -10.80 -23.25
N SER A 145 -7.67 -11.75 -24.13
CA SER A 145 -8.59 -12.86 -23.93
C SER A 145 -8.56 -13.35 -22.48
N LYS A 146 -9.69 -13.84 -21.96
CA LYS A 146 -9.84 -14.51 -20.64
C LYS A 146 -8.80 -15.62 -20.33
N ASN A 147 -7.80 -15.76 -21.14
CA ASN A 147 -6.64 -16.64 -21.07
C ASN A 147 -5.39 -15.99 -20.47
N SER A 148 -5.48 -14.93 -19.63
CA SER A 148 -4.30 -14.59 -18.87
C SER A 148 -3.99 -15.75 -17.92
N LYS A 149 -2.93 -16.49 -18.22
CA LYS A 149 -2.46 -17.66 -17.44
C LYS A 149 -2.02 -17.29 -16.01
N ILE A 150 -2.00 -16.01 -15.68
CA ILE A 150 -1.55 -15.48 -14.38
C ILE A 150 -2.78 -15.28 -13.50
N LYS A 151 -2.85 -16.06 -12.43
CA LYS A 151 -3.87 -15.90 -11.39
C LYS A 151 -3.39 -14.93 -10.32
N PRO A 152 -4.29 -14.09 -9.72
CA PRO A 152 -3.93 -13.26 -8.59
C PRO A 152 -3.52 -14.14 -7.41
N GLN A 153 -2.53 -13.67 -6.66
CA GLN A 153 -2.16 -14.24 -5.38
C GLN A 153 -2.88 -13.46 -4.26
N TYR A 154 -3.04 -14.10 -3.11
CA TYR A 154 -3.70 -13.49 -1.95
C TYR A 154 -2.77 -13.55 -0.74
N ASN A 155 -3.05 -12.71 0.25
CA ASN A 155 -2.27 -12.61 1.49
C ASN A 155 -0.79 -12.31 1.25
N LEU A 156 -0.51 -11.50 0.23
CA LEU A 156 0.85 -11.21 -0.23
C LEU A 156 1.65 -10.42 0.81
N LEU A 157 1.02 -9.51 1.57
CA LEU A 157 1.69 -8.73 2.60
C LEU A 157 2.29 -9.65 3.68
N SER A 158 1.45 -10.51 4.26
CA SER A 158 1.89 -11.47 5.28
C SER A 158 2.96 -12.44 4.75
N LYS A 159 2.84 -12.85 3.49
CA LYS A 159 3.83 -13.73 2.87
C LYS A 159 5.18 -13.03 2.73
N LEU A 160 5.21 -11.83 2.16
CA LEU A 160 6.45 -11.08 1.95
C LEU A 160 7.13 -10.71 3.29
N ILE A 161 6.34 -10.30 4.29
CA ILE A 161 6.88 -10.06 5.64
C ILE A 161 7.55 -11.33 6.20
N LYS A 162 6.91 -12.50 6.06
CA LYS A 162 7.48 -13.78 6.53
C LYS A 162 8.70 -14.21 5.72
N ASP A 163 8.69 -14.01 4.40
CA ASP A 163 9.81 -14.35 3.52
C ASP A 163 11.07 -13.53 3.84
N PHE A 164 10.91 -12.29 4.35
CA PHE A 164 11.99 -11.38 4.69
C PHE A 164 12.15 -11.16 6.20
N TYR A 165 11.51 -11.98 7.02
CA TYR A 165 11.60 -11.89 8.48
C TYR A 165 13.06 -11.94 8.94
N ASN A 166 13.43 -11.14 9.94
CA ASN A 166 14.80 -10.91 10.41
C ASN A 166 15.71 -10.08 9.47
N GLU A 167 15.21 -9.55 8.37
CA GLU A 167 15.96 -8.66 7.50
C GLU A 167 15.52 -7.21 7.71
N GLU A 168 16.40 -6.26 7.47
CA GLU A 168 16.04 -4.85 7.54
C GLU A 168 15.11 -4.47 6.39
N MET A 169 13.91 -4.03 6.73
CA MET A 169 12.89 -3.71 5.74
C MET A 169 12.21 -2.36 5.96
N LEU A 170 11.75 -1.80 4.86
CA LEU A 170 10.78 -0.70 4.82
C LEU A 170 9.45 -1.25 4.32
N ILE A 171 8.40 -1.09 5.13
CA ILE A 171 7.02 -1.43 4.75
C ILE A 171 6.29 -0.13 4.43
N VAL A 172 5.67 -0.06 3.26
CA VAL A 172 4.92 1.09 2.76
C VAL A 172 3.48 0.67 2.55
N LEU A 173 2.58 1.24 3.32
CA LEU A 173 1.15 0.98 3.22
C LEU A 173 0.48 2.15 2.51
N ASP A 174 0.08 1.92 1.26
CA ASP A 174 -0.55 2.89 0.36
C ASP A 174 -1.67 2.25 -0.48
N SER A 175 -2.31 1.22 0.04
CA SER A 175 -3.37 0.49 -0.65
C SER A 175 -4.71 1.24 -0.65
N ALA A 176 -5.72 0.55 -1.13
CA ALA A 176 -7.11 0.99 -1.16
C ALA A 176 -7.64 1.40 0.23
N GLY A 177 -8.50 2.42 0.27
CA GLY A 177 -8.98 3.06 1.49
C GLY A 177 -9.66 2.14 2.49
N GLY A 178 -10.39 1.13 2.03
CA GLY A 178 -11.16 0.27 2.93
C GLY A 178 -10.33 -0.71 3.77
N VAL A 179 -9.09 -1.00 3.43
CA VAL A 179 -8.30 -2.08 4.06
C VAL A 179 -6.98 -1.62 4.70
N GLY A 180 -6.58 -0.38 4.53
CA GLY A 180 -5.27 0.10 5.01
C GLY A 180 -5.07 -0.11 6.51
N HIS A 181 -6.11 0.06 7.34
CA HIS A 181 -5.98 -0.21 8.78
C HIS A 181 -5.80 -1.70 9.08
N MET A 182 -6.45 -2.60 8.34
CA MET A 182 -6.23 -4.05 8.46
C MET A 182 -4.80 -4.44 8.06
N GLU A 183 -4.25 -3.83 7.01
CA GLU A 183 -2.84 -4.01 6.63
C GLU A 183 -1.88 -3.55 7.74
N PHE A 184 -2.18 -2.40 8.35
CA PHE A 184 -1.42 -1.91 9.50
C PHE A 184 -1.46 -2.91 10.68
N GLN A 185 -2.64 -3.40 11.05
CA GLN A 185 -2.80 -4.37 12.14
C GLN A 185 -2.03 -5.67 11.89
N ILE A 186 -2.09 -6.19 10.68
CA ILE A 186 -1.35 -7.41 10.30
C ILE A 186 0.16 -7.16 10.33
N THR A 187 0.61 -6.01 9.83
CA THR A 187 2.02 -5.63 9.88
C THR A 187 2.51 -5.54 11.32
N ASP A 188 1.77 -4.84 12.16
CA ASP A 188 2.09 -4.63 13.57
C ASP A 188 2.16 -5.96 14.35
N GLU A 189 1.19 -6.86 14.13
CA GLU A 189 1.20 -8.19 14.78
C GLU A 189 2.36 -9.07 14.31
N LEU A 190 2.64 -9.10 13.01
CA LEU A 190 3.73 -9.92 12.48
C LEU A 190 5.11 -9.40 12.85
N MET A 191 5.25 -8.08 13.00
CA MET A 191 6.52 -7.41 13.26
C MET A 191 6.68 -6.90 14.68
N LYS A 192 5.77 -7.26 15.59
CA LYS A 192 5.73 -6.74 16.98
C LYS A 192 7.04 -6.90 17.77
N ASN A 193 7.84 -7.92 17.45
CA ASN A 193 9.10 -8.21 18.11
C ASN A 193 10.32 -7.84 17.25
N GLU A 194 10.13 -7.23 16.09
CA GLU A 194 11.19 -6.92 15.14
C GLU A 194 11.30 -5.41 14.89
N ALA A 195 12.50 -4.99 14.52
CA ALA A 195 12.75 -3.63 14.09
C ALA A 195 12.46 -3.48 12.59
N TYR A 196 11.73 -2.44 12.21
CA TYR A 196 11.44 -2.14 10.82
C TYR A 196 11.10 -0.67 10.61
N TYR A 197 11.21 -0.21 9.37
CA TYR A 197 10.73 1.11 8.95
C TYR A 197 9.31 0.98 8.39
N LEU A 198 8.46 1.94 8.72
CA LEU A 198 7.07 2.00 8.24
C LEU A 198 6.78 3.37 7.66
N LEU A 199 6.21 3.38 6.46
CA LEU A 199 5.63 4.56 5.84
C LEU A 199 4.13 4.34 5.66
N LEU A 200 3.32 5.21 6.26
CA LEU A 200 1.88 5.29 5.98
C LEU A 200 1.61 6.51 5.11
N ASP A 201 0.91 6.31 4.00
CA ASP A 201 0.35 7.41 3.20
C ASP A 201 -1.10 7.69 3.60
N ASP A 202 -1.56 8.91 3.31
CA ASP A 202 -2.94 9.35 3.57
C ASP A 202 -3.38 9.18 5.04
N THR A 203 -2.59 9.72 5.99
CA THR A 203 -2.88 9.64 7.44
C THR A 203 -4.16 10.38 7.85
N HIS A 204 -4.74 11.22 6.98
CA HIS A 204 -6.04 11.86 7.15
C HIS A 204 -7.18 11.10 6.46
N HIS A 205 -6.89 9.95 5.91
CA HIS A 205 -7.85 9.07 5.26
C HIS A 205 -8.25 7.93 6.20
N LEU A 206 -9.46 7.43 6.02
CA LEU A 206 -10.01 6.29 6.74
C LEU A 206 -9.04 5.11 6.83
N LYS A 207 -8.23 4.89 5.80
CA LYS A 207 -7.27 3.79 5.74
C LYS A 207 -6.20 3.85 6.82
N HIS A 208 -5.71 5.04 7.21
CA HIS A 208 -4.52 5.12 8.08
C HIS A 208 -4.64 6.05 9.30
N PHE A 209 -5.74 6.80 9.47
CA PHE A 209 -5.84 7.70 10.62
C PHE A 209 -5.69 6.98 11.98
N ARG A 210 -6.25 5.77 12.10
CA ARG A 210 -6.12 4.95 13.32
C ARG A 210 -4.69 4.44 13.50
N GLY A 211 -4.06 3.97 12.42
CA GLY A 211 -2.64 3.55 12.45
C GLY A 211 -1.72 4.70 12.84
N TYR A 212 -1.96 5.89 12.30
CA TYR A 212 -1.21 7.09 12.67
C TYR A 212 -1.40 7.48 14.14
N ASP A 213 -2.63 7.36 14.66
CA ASP A 213 -2.90 7.61 16.05
C ASP A 213 -2.18 6.61 16.98
N ILE A 214 -2.17 5.33 16.61
CA ILE A 214 -1.39 4.30 17.32
C ILE A 214 0.10 4.66 17.31
N ILE A 215 0.69 5.01 16.17
CA ILE A 215 2.11 5.39 16.06
C ILE A 215 2.46 6.56 16.97
N LYS A 216 1.59 7.58 17.06
CA LYS A 216 1.82 8.75 17.92
C LYS A 216 1.81 8.43 19.42
N ASN A 217 1.01 7.44 19.83
CA ASN A 217 0.74 7.17 21.23
C ASN A 217 1.54 5.97 21.78
N ARG A 218 2.16 5.15 20.94
CA ARG A 218 2.95 4.00 21.35
C ARG A 218 4.45 4.35 21.45
N GLY A 219 5.10 3.90 22.51
CA GLY A 219 6.51 4.20 22.80
C GLY A 219 7.53 3.38 21.99
N ASP A 220 7.10 2.31 21.32
CA ASP A 220 7.91 1.46 20.45
C ASP A 220 8.09 2.05 19.04
N PHE A 221 7.26 3.02 18.63
CA PHE A 221 7.47 3.79 17.40
C PHE A 221 8.28 5.07 17.67
N SER A 222 9.18 5.38 16.77
CA SER A 222 9.88 6.66 16.69
C SER A 222 9.58 7.30 15.35
N ILE A 223 8.86 8.42 15.35
CA ILE A 223 8.60 9.18 14.12
C ILE A 223 9.93 9.79 13.66
N ILE A 224 10.31 9.48 12.42
CA ILE A 224 11.49 10.03 11.74
C ILE A 224 11.12 11.37 11.11
N ASN A 225 10.02 11.37 10.37
CA ASN A 225 9.44 12.57 9.76
C ASN A 225 7.97 12.34 9.43
N ASN A 226 7.20 13.42 9.33
CA ASN A 226 5.80 13.35 8.95
C ASN A 226 5.36 14.67 8.30
N SER A 227 4.24 14.65 7.63
CA SER A 227 3.59 15.84 7.11
C SER A 227 2.09 15.78 7.35
N ASP A 228 1.60 16.52 8.31
CA ASP A 228 0.15 16.64 8.53
C ASP A 228 -0.54 17.31 7.32
N ARG A 229 0.13 18.20 6.61
CA ARG A 229 -0.43 18.83 5.40
C ARG A 229 -0.65 17.86 4.27
N ASN A 230 0.29 16.95 4.06
CA ASN A 230 0.30 16.01 2.93
C ASN A 230 -0.10 14.58 3.35
N GLY A 231 -0.37 14.39 4.64
CA GLY A 231 -0.97 13.18 5.18
C GLY A 231 -0.07 11.95 5.13
N TRP A 232 1.22 12.05 5.51
CA TRP A 232 2.08 10.87 5.59
C TRP A 232 2.93 10.86 6.87
N VAL A 233 3.35 9.68 7.30
CA VAL A 233 4.29 9.47 8.39
C VAL A 233 5.31 8.40 8.03
N LEU A 234 6.58 8.71 8.23
CA LEU A 234 7.71 7.77 8.19
C LEU A 234 8.20 7.55 9.62
N CYS A 235 8.19 6.31 10.07
CA CYS A 235 8.61 5.97 11.43
C CYS A 235 9.46 4.70 11.45
N TYR A 236 10.11 4.50 12.60
CA TYR A 236 10.88 3.30 12.93
C TYR A 236 10.23 2.61 14.11
N HIS A 237 9.88 1.34 13.95
CA HIS A 237 9.47 0.46 15.04
C HIS A 237 10.70 -0.18 15.66
N LYS A 238 10.84 -0.04 16.99
CA LYS A 238 11.95 -0.60 17.74
C LYS A 238 11.65 -2.04 18.10
N LYS A 239 12.67 -2.89 18.04
CA LYS A 239 12.57 -4.24 18.57
C LYS A 239 12.24 -4.18 20.05
N THR A 240 11.14 -4.79 20.46
CA THR A 240 10.82 -4.96 21.88
C THR A 240 11.60 -6.15 22.44
N SER A 241 12.32 -5.90 23.51
CA SER A 241 13.13 -6.92 24.23
C SER A 241 12.26 -7.91 24.99
#